data_fd0fb37baf27bd9d01d77dd22e732f83
#
_entry.id   fd0fb37baf27bd9d01d77dd22e732f83
#
_cell.length_a   1.000
_cell.length_b   1.000
_cell.length_c   1.000
_cell.angle_alpha   90.00
_cell.angle_beta   90.00
_cell.angle_gamma   90.00
#
_symmetry.space_group_name_H-M   'P 1'
#
loop_
_entity.id
_entity.type
_entity.pdbx_description
1 polymer ?
#
loop_
_entity_poly.entity_id
_entity_poly.type
_entity_poly.pdbx_seq_one_letter_code
_entity_poly.pdbx_strand_id
1 'polypeptide(L)'
;LGFCAVLELWGIRVGPIIAGLGLLGVAVALGAQDLFKNLISGVLVLIEKRFKKGDVIIIEETIEGTVEKIGFRSTAIRKFDKSLCFIPNNQFAEKAVTNITKISNRRINWIIGLEYKSTTKQLKTICNDIENKIISRKKNFSVNETTPVIVKIYEFSDSSINILVRCFTKTNDYNQLLEAKSLLAVDIKEIVEERGGSFAFPSQSIYVEKS
;
A
#
# COMPACT_ATOMS: atom_id res chain seq x y z
N LEU A 1 9.20 35.40 -39.28
CA LEU A 1 10.35 36.13 -39.83
C LEU A 1 9.94 37.02 -40.98
N GLY A 2 9.25 36.56 -42.05
CA GLY A 2 8.84 37.38 -43.18
C GLY A 2 7.97 38.60 -42.81
N PHE A 3 7.06 38.46 -41.86
CA PHE A 3 6.21 39.56 -41.38
C PHE A 3 7.01 40.64 -40.67
N CYS A 4 8.03 40.29 -39.90
CA CYS A 4 8.93 41.24 -39.24
C CYS A 4 9.74 42.08 -40.29
N ALA A 5 10.24 41.42 -41.34
CA ALA A 5 10.96 42.09 -42.40
C ALA A 5 10.09 43.15 -43.17
N VAL A 6 8.81 42.83 -43.39
CA VAL A 6 7.87 43.79 -44.01
C VAL A 6 7.64 45.00 -43.11
N LEU A 7 7.51 44.79 -41.79
CA LEU A 7 7.34 45.89 -40.83
C LEU A 7 8.57 46.78 -40.73
N GLU A 8 9.79 46.21 -40.82
CA GLU A 8 11.05 46.99 -40.85
C GLU A 8 11.15 47.83 -42.10
N LEU A 9 10.73 47.33 -43.27
CA LEU A 9 10.68 48.11 -44.50
C LEU A 9 9.71 49.32 -44.40
N TRP A 10 8.69 49.24 -43.55
CA TRP A 10 7.76 50.32 -43.26
C TRP A 10 8.27 51.28 -42.16
N GLY A 11 9.50 51.06 -41.68
CA GLY A 11 10.13 51.92 -40.65
C GLY A 11 9.66 51.63 -39.22
N ILE A 12 8.95 50.54 -39.00
CA ILE A 12 8.47 50.14 -37.65
C ILE A 12 9.59 49.39 -36.94
N ARG A 13 10.00 49.83 -35.77
CA ARG A 13 10.99 49.14 -34.94
C ARG A 13 10.38 47.85 -34.37
N VAL A 14 10.68 46.68 -34.92
CA VAL A 14 10.16 45.39 -34.50
C VAL A 14 10.75 44.88 -33.19
N GLY A 15 11.96 45.36 -32.78
CA GLY A 15 12.61 44.92 -31.54
C GLY A 15 11.74 45.03 -30.28
N PRO A 16 11.16 46.22 -29.98
CA PRO A 16 10.26 46.37 -28.84
C PRO A 16 9.01 45.49 -28.91
N ILE A 17 8.47 45.23 -30.11
CA ILE A 17 7.31 44.39 -30.33
C ILE A 17 7.66 42.93 -30.02
N ILE A 18 8.78 42.44 -30.53
CA ILE A 18 9.28 41.08 -30.25
C ILE A 18 9.58 40.91 -28.77
N ALA A 19 10.21 41.90 -28.12
CA ALA A 19 10.46 41.84 -26.69
C ALA A 19 9.17 41.80 -25.86
N GLY A 20 8.16 42.60 -26.21
CA GLY A 20 6.85 42.59 -25.57
C GLY A 20 6.10 41.25 -25.75
N LEU A 21 6.10 40.70 -26.97
CA LEU A 21 5.52 39.39 -27.26
C LEU A 21 6.26 38.28 -26.55
N GLY A 22 7.59 38.36 -26.44
CA GLY A 22 8.40 37.42 -25.67
C GLY A 22 8.04 37.42 -24.19
N LEU A 23 7.90 38.59 -23.57
CA LEU A 23 7.48 38.73 -22.18
C LEU A 23 6.05 38.20 -21.96
N LEU A 24 5.13 38.55 -22.87
CA LEU A 24 3.77 38.01 -22.85
C LEU A 24 3.76 36.45 -22.98
N GLY A 25 4.60 35.91 -23.87
CA GLY A 25 4.78 34.47 -24.04
C GLY A 25 5.24 33.78 -22.76
N VAL A 26 6.20 34.36 -22.03
CA VAL A 26 6.64 33.83 -20.72
C VAL A 26 5.50 33.85 -19.71
N ALA A 27 4.74 34.95 -19.63
CA ALA A 27 3.62 35.07 -18.71
C ALA A 27 2.54 34.00 -18.99
N VAL A 28 2.21 33.78 -20.28
CA VAL A 28 1.25 32.70 -20.68
C VAL A 28 1.82 31.32 -20.38
N ALA A 29 3.11 31.08 -20.65
CA ALA A 29 3.75 29.79 -20.37
C ALA A 29 3.74 29.46 -18.88
N LEU A 30 4.03 30.42 -18.00
CA LEU A 30 3.95 30.24 -16.55
C LEU A 30 2.51 30.00 -16.09
N GLY A 31 1.54 30.71 -16.64
CA GLY A 31 0.12 30.49 -16.33
C GLY A 31 -0.42 29.13 -16.77
N ALA A 32 0.13 28.58 -17.87
CA ALA A 32 -0.27 27.28 -18.41
C ALA A 32 0.57 26.09 -17.88
N GLN A 33 1.61 26.34 -17.07
CA GLN A 33 2.58 25.33 -16.62
C GLN A 33 1.92 24.11 -15.98
N ASP A 34 0.99 24.32 -15.07
CA ASP A 34 0.32 23.23 -14.35
C ASP A 34 -0.55 22.37 -15.28
N LEU A 35 -1.17 22.98 -16.29
CA LEU A 35 -1.94 22.25 -17.28
C LEU A 35 -1.04 21.28 -18.05
N PHE A 36 0.09 21.78 -18.58
CA PHE A 36 1.06 20.95 -19.30
C PHE A 36 1.67 19.86 -18.43
N LYS A 37 2.02 20.17 -17.18
CA LYS A 37 2.56 19.20 -16.22
C LYS A 37 1.57 18.04 -15.98
N ASN A 38 0.30 18.34 -15.76
CA ASN A 38 -0.73 17.32 -15.58
C ASN A 38 -0.98 16.49 -16.84
N LEU A 39 -0.97 17.12 -18.02
CA LEU A 39 -1.12 16.44 -19.29
C LEU A 39 0.01 15.43 -19.53
N ILE A 40 1.26 15.89 -19.41
CA ILE A 40 2.43 15.04 -19.60
C ILE A 40 2.44 13.90 -18.60
N SER A 41 2.15 14.19 -17.33
CA SER A 41 2.06 13.14 -16.29
C SER A 41 0.97 12.10 -16.60
N GLY A 42 -0.18 12.52 -17.11
CA GLY A 42 -1.25 11.61 -17.54
C GLY A 42 -0.80 10.68 -18.68
N VAL A 43 -0.08 11.23 -19.66
CA VAL A 43 0.50 10.44 -20.77
C VAL A 43 1.55 9.45 -20.24
N LEU A 44 2.44 9.88 -19.33
CA LEU A 44 3.47 9.01 -18.75
C LEU A 44 2.86 7.87 -17.94
N VAL A 45 1.81 8.10 -17.15
CA VAL A 45 1.07 7.05 -16.43
C VAL A 45 0.59 5.95 -17.41
N LEU A 46 0.07 6.35 -18.57
CA LEU A 46 -0.41 5.42 -19.59
C LEU A 46 0.74 4.66 -20.29
N ILE A 47 1.83 5.34 -20.63
CA ILE A 47 2.99 4.74 -21.30
C ILE A 47 3.72 3.76 -20.37
N GLU A 48 3.99 4.16 -19.13
CA GLU A 48 4.69 3.35 -18.14
C GLU A 48 3.82 2.21 -17.57
N LYS A 49 2.50 2.27 -17.80
CA LYS A 49 1.53 1.27 -17.31
C LYS A 49 1.66 1.03 -15.79
N ARG A 50 1.93 2.09 -15.02
CA ARG A 50 2.01 2.01 -13.55
C ARG A 50 0.74 1.42 -12.98
N PHE A 51 -0.39 1.87 -13.47
CA PHE A 51 -1.73 1.32 -13.22
C PHE A 51 -2.64 1.53 -14.43
N LYS A 52 -3.76 0.85 -14.47
CA LYS A 52 -4.78 0.97 -15.52
C LYS A 52 -6.17 1.09 -14.89
N LYS A 53 -7.17 1.41 -15.72
CA LYS A 53 -8.58 1.37 -15.30
C LYS A 53 -8.91 -0.02 -14.72
N GLY A 54 -9.54 -0.04 -13.56
CA GLY A 54 -9.90 -1.24 -12.80
C GLY A 54 -8.86 -1.67 -11.76
N ASP A 55 -7.63 -1.13 -11.79
CA ASP A 55 -6.64 -1.44 -10.77
C ASP A 55 -7.00 -0.78 -9.44
N VAL A 56 -6.74 -1.47 -8.34
CA VAL A 56 -6.77 -0.92 -6.99
C VAL A 56 -5.39 -0.36 -6.67
N ILE A 57 -5.34 0.92 -6.32
CA ILE A 57 -4.10 1.63 -5.99
C ILE A 57 -4.18 2.33 -4.64
N ILE A 58 -3.03 2.49 -4.01
CA ILE A 58 -2.85 3.31 -2.80
C ILE A 58 -1.85 4.42 -3.13
N ILE A 59 -2.19 5.66 -2.74
CA ILE A 59 -1.35 6.84 -2.92
C ILE A 59 -1.01 7.38 -1.54
N GLU A 60 0.30 7.45 -1.22
CA GLU A 60 0.82 7.95 0.07
C GLU A 60 0.10 7.38 1.31
N GLU A 61 -0.34 6.12 1.26
CA GLU A 61 -1.06 5.44 2.34
C GLU A 61 -2.40 6.08 2.77
N THR A 62 -2.80 7.18 2.14
CA THR A 62 -3.99 7.97 2.51
C THR A 62 -5.18 7.78 1.59
N ILE A 63 -4.95 7.57 0.30
CA ILE A 63 -6.00 7.42 -0.70
C ILE A 63 -5.93 6.02 -1.28
N GLU A 64 -6.92 5.19 -0.97
CA GLU A 64 -7.05 3.84 -1.49
C GLU A 64 -8.36 3.69 -2.27
N GLY A 65 -8.27 3.07 -3.46
CA GLY A 65 -9.47 2.84 -4.28
C GLY A 65 -9.18 2.27 -5.65
N THR A 66 -10.24 2.04 -6.42
CA THR A 66 -10.20 1.51 -7.77
C THR A 66 -10.11 2.64 -8.79
N VAL A 67 -9.18 2.56 -9.71
CA VAL A 67 -9.05 3.51 -10.82
C VAL A 67 -10.26 3.36 -11.75
N GLU A 68 -11.14 4.36 -11.78
CA GLU A 68 -12.34 4.34 -12.60
C GLU A 68 -12.07 4.90 -14.00
N LYS A 69 -11.33 6.01 -14.07
CA LYS A 69 -10.99 6.67 -15.34
C LYS A 69 -9.71 7.47 -15.20
N ILE A 70 -8.82 7.32 -16.16
CA ILE A 70 -7.65 8.19 -16.34
C ILE A 70 -8.06 9.27 -17.34
N GLY A 71 -8.16 10.52 -16.88
CA GLY A 71 -8.53 11.66 -17.69
C GLY A 71 -7.31 12.46 -18.15
N PHE A 72 -7.56 13.53 -18.89
CA PHE A 72 -6.54 14.41 -19.45
C PHE A 72 -5.71 15.12 -18.35
N ARG A 73 -6.37 15.69 -17.35
CA ARG A 73 -5.77 16.44 -16.25
C ARG A 73 -5.77 15.70 -14.94
N SER A 74 -6.75 14.84 -14.72
CA SER A 74 -6.96 14.14 -13.45
C SER A 74 -7.45 12.72 -13.66
N THR A 75 -7.13 11.86 -12.72
CA THR A 75 -7.59 10.47 -12.64
C THR A 75 -8.68 10.38 -11.60
N ALA A 76 -9.79 9.73 -11.95
CA ALA A 76 -10.91 9.45 -11.05
C ALA A 76 -10.70 8.10 -10.37
N ILE A 77 -10.74 8.08 -9.04
CA ILE A 77 -10.59 6.90 -8.19
C ILE A 77 -11.86 6.71 -7.38
N ARG A 78 -12.48 5.53 -7.49
CA ARG A 78 -13.59 5.09 -6.67
C ARG A 78 -13.06 4.49 -5.38
N LYS A 79 -13.23 5.20 -4.26
CA LYS A 79 -12.85 4.70 -2.93
C LYS A 79 -13.73 3.54 -2.49
N PHE A 80 -13.33 2.80 -1.47
CA PHE A 80 -14.11 1.67 -0.96
C PHE A 80 -15.44 2.09 -0.30
N ASP A 81 -15.53 3.30 0.24
CA ASP A 81 -16.77 3.93 0.71
C ASP A 81 -17.70 4.38 -0.43
N LYS A 82 -17.34 4.07 -1.69
CA LYS A 82 -18.04 4.45 -2.93
C LYS A 82 -17.95 5.93 -3.30
N SER A 83 -17.27 6.75 -2.53
CA SER A 83 -17.00 8.14 -2.93
C SER A 83 -16.06 8.19 -4.15
N LEU A 84 -16.19 9.23 -4.97
CA LEU A 84 -15.36 9.47 -6.14
C LEU A 84 -14.32 10.55 -5.82
N CYS A 85 -13.05 10.20 -5.90
CA CYS A 85 -11.94 11.10 -5.67
C CYS A 85 -11.26 11.44 -7.00
N PHE A 86 -11.05 12.73 -7.27
CA PHE A 86 -10.33 13.21 -8.46
C PHE A 86 -8.94 13.68 -8.05
N ILE A 87 -7.91 13.05 -8.62
CA ILE A 87 -6.51 13.33 -8.31
C ILE A 87 -5.84 13.91 -9.54
N PRO A 88 -5.21 15.10 -9.46
CA PRO A 88 -4.40 15.65 -10.54
C PRO A 88 -3.30 14.68 -10.98
N ASN A 89 -3.10 14.53 -12.30
CA ASN A 89 -2.17 13.52 -12.81
C ASN A 89 -0.71 13.76 -12.41
N ASN A 90 -0.30 15.01 -12.18
CA ASN A 90 1.05 15.32 -11.71
C ASN A 90 1.39 14.68 -10.36
N GLN A 91 0.38 14.44 -9.49
CA GLN A 91 0.62 13.77 -8.22
C GLN A 91 1.13 12.34 -8.38
N PHE A 92 0.73 11.64 -9.44
CA PHE A 92 1.24 10.30 -9.73
C PHE A 92 2.71 10.28 -10.20
N ALA A 93 3.23 11.41 -10.67
CA ALA A 93 4.64 11.55 -11.00
C ALA A 93 5.50 11.88 -9.76
N GLU A 94 4.93 12.60 -8.80
CA GLU A 94 5.63 13.12 -7.62
C GLU A 94 5.51 12.20 -6.40
N LYS A 95 4.44 11.40 -6.32
CA LYS A 95 4.10 10.61 -5.13
C LYS A 95 4.30 9.12 -5.36
N ALA A 96 4.54 8.40 -4.26
CA ALA A 96 4.56 6.94 -4.30
C ALA A 96 3.16 6.39 -4.57
N VAL A 97 3.07 5.50 -5.54
CA VAL A 97 1.83 4.80 -5.91
C VAL A 97 2.06 3.31 -5.78
N THR A 98 1.31 2.66 -4.90
CA THR A 98 1.33 1.21 -4.73
C THR A 98 0.15 0.59 -5.49
N ASN A 99 0.44 -0.30 -6.43
CA ASN A 99 -0.58 -1.04 -7.18
C ASN A 99 -0.91 -2.36 -6.48
N ILE A 100 -2.05 -2.39 -5.79
CA ILE A 100 -2.51 -3.56 -5.02
C ILE A 100 -2.99 -4.70 -5.94
N THR A 101 -3.49 -4.39 -7.13
CA THR A 101 -3.92 -5.41 -8.10
C THR A 101 -2.74 -6.25 -8.60
N LYS A 102 -1.53 -5.70 -8.61
CA LYS A 102 -0.30 -6.40 -9.02
C LYS A 102 0.33 -7.28 -7.94
N ILE A 103 -0.26 -7.38 -6.76
CA ILE A 103 0.19 -8.29 -5.71
C ILE A 103 0.05 -9.73 -6.20
N SER A 104 1.12 -10.53 -6.10
CA SER A 104 1.09 -11.96 -6.41
C SER A 104 0.51 -12.79 -5.26
N ASN A 105 0.91 -12.45 -4.05
CA ASN A 105 0.55 -13.15 -2.82
C ASN A 105 0.29 -12.12 -1.72
N ARG A 106 -0.77 -12.30 -0.93
CA ARG A 106 -1.04 -11.40 0.18
C ARG A 106 -0.37 -11.90 1.45
N ARG A 107 0.34 -11.01 2.12
CA ARG A 107 1.03 -11.30 3.38
C ARG A 107 0.05 -11.26 4.56
N ILE A 108 0.09 -12.31 5.38
CA ILE A 108 -0.45 -12.32 6.73
C ILE A 108 0.74 -12.12 7.68
N ASN A 109 0.65 -11.16 8.58
CA ASN A 109 1.68 -10.85 9.55
C ASN A 109 1.00 -10.55 10.89
N TRP A 110 0.97 -11.53 11.77
CA TRP A 110 0.34 -11.44 13.07
C TRP A 110 1.35 -11.56 14.19
N ILE A 111 1.06 -10.89 15.28
CA ILE A 111 1.73 -11.06 16.55
C ILE A 111 0.71 -11.65 17.52
N ILE A 112 1.04 -12.78 18.10
CA ILE A 112 0.18 -13.54 19.00
C ILE A 112 0.84 -13.56 20.37
N GLY A 113 0.18 -12.99 21.37
CA GLY A 113 0.67 -12.94 22.74
C GLY A 113 0.23 -14.17 23.53
N LEU A 114 1.17 -14.92 24.11
CA LEU A 114 0.93 -15.98 25.05
C LEU A 114 1.35 -15.56 26.46
N GLU A 115 0.72 -16.17 27.48
CA GLU A 115 1.01 -15.86 28.89
C GLU A 115 2.45 -16.23 29.28
N TYR A 116 3.05 -15.46 30.19
CA TYR A 116 4.41 -15.68 30.71
C TYR A 116 4.59 -17.01 31.47
N LYS A 117 3.49 -17.60 31.96
CA LYS A 117 3.54 -18.92 32.59
C LYS A 117 3.74 -20.07 31.59
N SER A 118 3.66 -19.81 30.27
CA SER A 118 3.94 -20.79 29.26
C SER A 118 5.40 -21.25 29.34
N THR A 119 5.60 -22.57 29.39
CA THR A 119 6.96 -23.13 29.42
C THR A 119 7.64 -22.99 28.06
N THR A 120 8.98 -22.94 28.05
CA THR A 120 9.76 -22.86 26.82
C THR A 120 9.51 -24.04 25.88
N LYS A 121 9.20 -25.24 26.43
CA LYS A 121 8.82 -26.40 25.63
C LYS A 121 7.48 -26.20 24.94
N GLN A 122 6.48 -25.69 25.66
CA GLN A 122 5.17 -25.36 25.07
C GLN A 122 5.31 -24.33 23.96
N LEU A 123 6.00 -23.23 24.20
CA LEU A 123 6.21 -22.18 23.18
C LEU A 123 6.85 -22.72 21.90
N LYS A 124 7.91 -23.53 22.03
CA LYS A 124 8.57 -24.16 20.87
C LYS A 124 7.65 -25.11 20.12
N THR A 125 6.87 -25.93 20.85
CA THR A 125 5.92 -26.87 20.25
C THR A 125 4.81 -26.12 19.52
N ILE A 126 4.22 -25.10 20.14
CA ILE A 126 3.17 -24.26 19.52
C ILE A 126 3.71 -23.61 18.22
N CYS A 127 4.91 -23.03 18.24
CA CYS A 127 5.51 -22.44 17.03
C CYS A 127 5.65 -23.47 15.90
N ASN A 128 6.17 -24.67 16.23
CA ASN A 128 6.38 -25.72 15.24
C ASN A 128 5.05 -26.27 14.69
N ASP A 129 4.06 -26.43 15.54
CA ASP A 129 2.75 -26.96 15.13
C ASP A 129 2.00 -25.96 14.24
N ILE A 130 2.05 -24.65 14.56
CA ILE A 130 1.49 -23.60 13.70
C ILE A 130 2.23 -23.57 12.34
N GLU A 131 3.57 -23.62 12.34
CA GLU A 131 4.38 -23.65 11.12
C GLU A 131 4.00 -24.86 10.24
N ASN A 132 3.95 -26.05 10.81
CA ASN A 132 3.56 -27.28 10.13
C ASN A 132 2.11 -27.24 9.61
N LYS A 133 1.18 -26.68 10.39
CA LYS A 133 -0.21 -26.51 9.98
C LYS A 133 -0.34 -25.62 8.75
N ILE A 134 0.38 -24.49 8.72
CA ILE A 134 0.42 -23.57 7.56
C ILE A 134 1.00 -24.30 6.33
N ILE A 135 2.12 -25.03 6.51
CA ILE A 135 2.78 -25.76 5.43
C ILE A 135 1.88 -26.87 4.87
N SER A 136 1.10 -27.54 5.72
CA SER A 136 0.16 -28.59 5.29
C SER A 136 -1.00 -28.05 4.45
N ARG A 137 -1.42 -26.80 4.67
CA ARG A 137 -2.53 -26.14 3.98
C ARG A 137 -2.12 -25.54 2.62
N LYS A 138 -1.45 -26.31 1.76
CA LYS A 138 -0.95 -25.89 0.44
C LYS A 138 -2.02 -25.30 -0.50
N LYS A 139 -3.30 -25.52 -0.23
CA LYS A 139 -4.40 -24.93 -1.00
C LYS A 139 -4.53 -23.41 -0.72
N ASN A 140 -4.32 -23.00 0.52
CA ASN A 140 -4.55 -21.63 1.00
C ASN A 140 -3.24 -20.80 1.04
N PHE A 141 -2.11 -21.43 1.38
CA PHE A 141 -0.84 -20.76 1.60
C PHE A 141 0.21 -21.12 0.54
N SER A 142 0.98 -20.13 0.16
CA SER A 142 2.17 -20.28 -0.69
C SER A 142 3.39 -20.49 0.20
N VAL A 143 4.17 -21.53 -0.11
CA VAL A 143 5.40 -21.86 0.64
C VAL A 143 6.51 -22.11 -0.34
N ASN A 144 7.39 -21.14 -0.51
CA ASN A 144 8.57 -21.21 -1.35
C ASN A 144 9.62 -20.20 -0.85
N GLU A 145 10.75 -20.10 -1.52
CA GLU A 145 11.86 -19.20 -1.12
C GLU A 145 11.44 -17.73 -1.05
N THR A 146 10.53 -17.29 -1.92
CA THR A 146 10.04 -15.90 -1.96
C THR A 146 8.87 -15.65 -1.00
N THR A 147 8.20 -16.72 -0.53
CA THR A 147 7.06 -16.67 0.39
C THR A 147 7.28 -17.61 1.60
N PRO A 148 8.30 -17.35 2.43
CA PRO A 148 8.62 -18.20 3.56
C PRO A 148 7.52 -18.13 4.63
N VAL A 149 7.31 -19.27 5.32
CA VAL A 149 6.53 -19.33 6.56
C VAL A 149 7.49 -19.06 7.72
N ILE A 150 7.13 -18.12 8.58
CA ILE A 150 7.92 -17.75 9.74
C ILE A 150 7.00 -17.78 10.95
N VAL A 151 7.27 -18.71 11.88
CA VAL A 151 6.58 -18.78 13.18
C VAL A 151 7.66 -18.87 14.26
N LYS A 152 7.92 -17.76 14.95
CA LYS A 152 9.03 -17.67 15.91
C LYS A 152 8.62 -16.82 17.11
N ILE A 153 9.20 -17.11 18.27
CA ILE A 153 9.14 -16.22 19.43
C ILE A 153 9.83 -14.91 18.98
N TYR A 154 9.12 -13.81 19.11
CA TYR A 154 9.52 -12.53 18.53
C TYR A 154 10.06 -11.57 19.58
N GLU A 155 9.30 -11.35 20.64
CA GLU A 155 9.66 -10.41 21.70
C GLU A 155 8.94 -10.75 23.01
N PHE A 156 9.42 -10.17 24.13
CA PHE A 156 8.75 -10.15 25.42
C PHE A 156 8.10 -8.78 25.58
N SER A 157 6.78 -8.75 25.70
CA SER A 157 6.00 -7.53 25.91
C SER A 157 5.55 -7.42 27.38
N ASP A 158 4.90 -6.32 27.76
CA ASP A 158 4.52 -6.03 29.15
C ASP A 158 3.70 -7.15 29.83
N SER A 159 2.84 -7.82 29.08
CA SER A 159 1.94 -8.87 29.61
C SER A 159 1.95 -10.16 28.79
N SER A 160 2.83 -10.29 27.79
CA SER A 160 2.83 -11.44 26.88
C SER A 160 4.20 -11.79 26.34
N ILE A 161 4.37 -13.07 25.99
CA ILE A 161 5.44 -13.55 25.12
C ILE A 161 4.86 -13.59 23.71
N ASN A 162 5.38 -12.74 22.84
CA ASN A 162 4.87 -12.54 21.50
C ASN A 162 5.48 -13.53 20.51
N ILE A 163 4.62 -14.20 19.75
CA ILE A 163 4.98 -15.06 18.63
C ILE A 163 4.64 -14.36 17.33
N LEU A 164 5.62 -14.18 16.45
CA LEU A 164 5.41 -13.72 15.09
C LEU A 164 4.93 -14.87 14.22
N VAL A 165 3.77 -14.71 13.59
CA VAL A 165 3.25 -15.61 12.54
C VAL A 165 3.21 -14.83 11.23
N ARG A 166 4.09 -15.21 10.30
CA ARG A 166 4.16 -14.60 8.96
C ARG A 166 4.04 -15.67 7.91
N CYS A 167 3.08 -15.50 7.02
CA CYS A 167 2.88 -16.37 5.87
C CYS A 167 2.25 -15.59 4.72
N PHE A 168 2.13 -16.25 3.57
CA PHE A 168 1.58 -15.63 2.36
C PHE A 168 0.46 -16.51 1.81
N THR A 169 -0.64 -15.88 1.38
CA THR A 169 -1.71 -16.60 0.69
C THR A 169 -1.25 -17.03 -0.70
N LYS A 170 -1.89 -18.03 -1.28
CA LYS A 170 -1.63 -18.50 -2.64
C LYS A 170 -2.25 -17.60 -3.71
N THR A 171 -3.13 -16.72 -3.32
CA THR A 171 -3.92 -15.85 -4.18
C THR A 171 -3.75 -14.37 -3.82
N ASN A 172 -4.03 -13.49 -4.77
CA ASN A 172 -4.12 -12.05 -4.55
C ASN A 172 -5.55 -11.58 -4.23
N ASP A 173 -6.56 -12.46 -4.30
CA ASP A 173 -7.94 -12.14 -4.01
C ASP A 173 -8.14 -11.78 -2.53
N TYR A 174 -8.89 -10.70 -2.27
CA TYR A 174 -9.10 -10.20 -0.91
C TYR A 174 -10.06 -11.07 -0.08
N ASN A 175 -11.09 -11.63 -0.71
CA ASN A 175 -12.03 -12.49 0.02
C ASN A 175 -11.35 -13.80 0.43
N GLN A 176 -10.55 -14.38 -0.46
CA GLN A 176 -9.75 -15.57 -0.14
C GLN A 176 -8.67 -15.28 0.92
N LEU A 177 -8.13 -14.06 0.98
CA LEU A 177 -7.28 -13.64 2.11
C LEU A 177 -8.06 -13.69 3.43
N LEU A 178 -9.29 -13.16 3.47
CA LEU A 178 -10.11 -13.16 4.69
C LEU A 178 -10.47 -14.59 5.13
N GLU A 179 -10.81 -15.47 4.19
CA GLU A 179 -11.03 -16.88 4.46
C GLU A 179 -9.76 -17.55 5.01
N ALA A 180 -8.60 -17.33 4.39
CA ALA A 180 -7.33 -17.87 4.87
C ALA A 180 -6.97 -17.36 6.27
N LYS A 181 -7.23 -16.08 6.55
CA LYS A 181 -7.05 -15.49 7.89
C LYS A 181 -7.98 -16.15 8.92
N SER A 182 -9.26 -16.33 8.60
CA SER A 182 -10.23 -16.97 9.49
C SER A 182 -9.83 -18.39 9.82
N LEU A 183 -9.48 -19.19 8.81
CA LEU A 183 -8.98 -20.55 8.99
C LEU A 183 -7.73 -20.60 9.86
N LEU A 184 -6.76 -19.72 9.59
CA LEU A 184 -5.52 -19.66 10.35
C LEU A 184 -5.77 -19.26 11.82
N ALA A 185 -6.70 -18.34 12.06
CA ALA A 185 -7.06 -17.94 13.42
C ALA A 185 -7.63 -19.10 14.25
N VAL A 186 -8.52 -19.90 13.64
CA VAL A 186 -9.07 -21.10 14.27
C VAL A 186 -7.98 -22.13 14.54
N ASP A 187 -7.15 -22.44 13.54
CA ASP A 187 -6.03 -23.39 13.70
C ASP A 187 -5.09 -22.97 14.84
N ILE A 188 -4.73 -21.69 14.90
CA ILE A 188 -3.83 -21.18 15.95
C ILE A 188 -4.50 -21.32 17.31
N LYS A 189 -5.79 -20.97 17.41
CA LYS A 189 -6.52 -21.09 18.68
C LYS A 189 -6.54 -22.53 19.17
N GLU A 190 -6.91 -23.47 18.30
CA GLU A 190 -6.92 -24.91 18.61
C GLU A 190 -5.54 -25.40 19.05
N ILE A 191 -4.47 -25.09 18.31
CA ILE A 191 -3.11 -25.52 18.64
C ILE A 191 -2.67 -25.00 20.01
N VAL A 192 -2.93 -23.71 20.30
CA VAL A 192 -2.56 -23.11 21.58
C VAL A 192 -3.27 -23.81 22.73
N GLU A 193 -4.57 -24.07 22.62
CA GLU A 193 -5.39 -24.74 23.64
C GLU A 193 -5.00 -26.22 23.83
N GLU A 194 -4.80 -26.97 22.74
CA GLU A 194 -4.37 -28.37 22.77
C GLU A 194 -3.00 -28.58 23.42
N ARG A 195 -2.09 -27.59 23.29
CA ARG A 195 -0.77 -27.60 23.93
C ARG A 195 -0.78 -27.04 25.37
N GLY A 196 -1.97 -26.76 25.92
CA GLY A 196 -2.14 -26.21 27.26
C GLY A 196 -1.58 -24.79 27.42
N GLY A 197 -1.46 -24.07 26.30
CA GLY A 197 -1.14 -22.66 26.29
C GLY A 197 -2.38 -21.79 26.52
N SER A 198 -2.18 -20.55 26.89
CA SER A 198 -3.23 -19.54 27.02
C SER A 198 -2.80 -18.24 26.36
N PHE A 199 -3.77 -17.59 25.72
CA PHE A 199 -3.54 -16.24 25.21
C PHE A 199 -3.39 -15.25 26.36
N ALA A 200 -2.47 -14.31 26.19
CA ALA A 200 -2.23 -13.29 27.20
C ALA A 200 -3.34 -12.24 27.19
N PHE A 201 -3.73 -11.84 28.39
CA PHE A 201 -4.58 -10.68 28.63
C PHE A 201 -3.77 -9.57 29.28
N PRO A 202 -4.14 -8.30 29.11
CA PRO A 202 -3.54 -7.21 29.86
C PRO A 202 -3.59 -7.52 31.36
N SER A 203 -2.43 -7.58 32.02
CA SER A 203 -2.31 -7.97 33.43
C SER A 203 -1.70 -6.85 34.23
N GLN A 204 -2.20 -6.62 35.45
CA GLN A 204 -1.65 -5.67 36.43
C GLN A 204 -1.41 -6.38 37.76
N SER A 205 -0.27 -6.10 38.39
CA SER A 205 0.00 -6.56 39.76
C SER A 205 -0.39 -5.44 40.74
N ILE A 206 -1.36 -5.73 41.61
CA ILE A 206 -1.82 -4.80 42.63
C ILE A 206 -1.27 -5.28 43.98
N TYR A 207 -0.44 -4.46 44.60
CA TYR A 207 0.04 -4.67 45.95
C TYR A 207 -0.89 -3.93 46.92
N VAL A 208 -1.60 -4.66 47.78
CA VAL A 208 -2.47 -4.08 48.82
C VAL A 208 -1.71 -4.13 50.15
N GLU A 209 -1.27 -2.97 50.65
CA GLU A 209 -0.76 -2.85 52.00
C GLU A 209 -1.95 -2.88 52.98
N LYS A 210 -1.94 -3.84 53.89
CA LYS A 210 -2.88 -3.83 55.02
C LYS A 210 -2.35 -2.85 56.07
N SER A 211 -3.06 -1.76 56.25
CA SER A 211 -2.87 -0.83 57.39
C SER A 211 -3.27 -1.49 58.70
#